data_58f08de267f22d9a3d01020ff1e3c1d8
#
_entry.id   58f08de267f22d9a3d01020ff1e3c1d8
#
_cell.length_a   1.000
_cell.length_b   1.000
_cell.length_c   1.000
_cell.angle_alpha   90.00
_cell.angle_beta   90.00
_cell.angle_gamma   90.00
#
_symmetry.space_group_name_H-M   'P 1'
#
loop_
_entity.id
_entity.type
_entity.pdbx_description
1 polymer ?
#
loop_
_entity_poly.entity_id
_entity_poly.type
_entity_poly.pdbx_seq_one_letter_code
_entity_poly.pdbx_strand_id
1 'polypeptide(L)'
;GNLASIVGMACNILLCLGKLTAGTLFGSIAIMADALNNLSDASSNIVSLIGFRLASKAPDAEHPYGHARYEYLAGLVVSVTILAIGLSLGKESIGKVLHPTPVAFSWLSVAVLAASILVKLWMSGFNRKVGQLIGSETLLATAADSRNDVLTTSAVLLATVLCSLTGWDILDGLMGVAVAAFILWSGWGLVRDTLSPLLGETPSPELVEHIEQTVMSYPGVLGMHDLMVHDYGPGHQFASLHVEFPAETDPLSAHDVIDNIERDFLKKDNLQVTIHYDPIVTSDAQVGVLRSRLMEKVRRIDPQLSIHDLRIVPGETHTNVLFDLVFPAGYTGDQNAVLAEMCSFV
;
A
#
# COMPACT_ATOMS: atom_id res chain seq x y z
N GLY A 1 16.31 14.61 4.46
CA GLY A 1 15.13 14.18 3.68
C GLY A 1 14.46 15.35 2.96
N ASN A 2 13.86 16.31 3.69
CA ASN A 2 13.02 17.39 3.14
C ASN A 2 13.69 18.22 2.02
N LEU A 3 14.96 18.56 2.16
CA LEU A 3 15.68 19.34 1.13
C LEU A 3 15.81 18.54 -0.18
N ALA A 4 16.12 17.25 -0.10
CA ALA A 4 16.24 16.38 -1.27
C ALA A 4 14.90 16.26 -2.02
N SER A 5 13.80 16.11 -1.29
CA SER A 5 12.44 16.06 -1.88
C SER A 5 12.05 17.37 -2.57
N ILE A 6 12.34 18.53 -1.96
CA ILE A 6 12.06 19.84 -2.56
C ILE A 6 12.88 20.06 -3.83
N VAL A 7 14.17 19.71 -3.82
CA VAL A 7 15.05 19.81 -5.00
C VAL A 7 14.56 18.88 -6.10
N GLY A 8 14.19 17.63 -5.76
CA GLY A 8 13.64 16.67 -6.71
C GLY A 8 12.35 17.17 -7.39
N MET A 9 11.43 17.73 -6.58
CA MET A 9 10.18 18.32 -7.10
C MET A 9 10.45 19.51 -8.02
N ALA A 10 11.32 20.43 -7.63
CA ALA A 10 11.66 21.59 -8.46
C ALA A 10 12.29 21.16 -9.80
N CYS A 11 13.19 20.17 -9.78
CA CYS A 11 13.77 19.61 -10.98
C CYS A 11 12.71 18.99 -11.89
N ASN A 12 11.80 18.17 -11.36
CA ASN A 12 10.75 17.53 -12.13
C ASN A 12 9.79 18.55 -12.77
N ILE A 13 9.43 19.62 -12.06
CA ILE A 13 8.60 20.70 -12.60
C ILE A 13 9.33 21.42 -13.74
N LEU A 14 10.59 21.76 -13.56
CA LEU A 14 11.38 22.44 -14.60
C LEU A 14 11.57 21.56 -15.84
N LEU A 15 11.83 20.27 -15.66
CA LEU A 15 11.93 19.31 -16.76
C LEU A 15 10.60 19.13 -17.47
N CYS A 16 9.49 19.06 -16.74
CA CYS A 16 8.15 19.00 -17.33
C CYS A 16 7.88 20.22 -18.21
N LEU A 17 8.08 21.42 -17.70
CA LEU A 17 7.86 22.66 -18.45
C LEU A 17 8.75 22.76 -19.70
N GLY A 18 10.04 22.41 -19.57
CA GLY A 18 10.99 22.40 -20.68
C GLY A 18 10.62 21.41 -21.78
N LYS A 19 10.26 20.17 -21.41
CA LYS A 19 9.81 19.13 -22.36
C LYS A 19 8.46 19.47 -22.98
N LEU A 20 7.50 19.98 -22.18
CA LEU A 20 6.16 20.35 -22.69
C LEU A 20 6.27 21.47 -23.75
N THR A 21 7.08 22.51 -23.47
CA THR A 21 7.31 23.57 -24.45
C THR A 21 8.02 23.05 -25.70
N ALA A 22 9.01 22.20 -25.58
CA ALA A 22 9.68 21.60 -26.73
C ALA A 22 8.71 20.68 -27.51
N GLY A 23 7.95 19.82 -26.84
CA GLY A 23 6.98 18.92 -27.47
C GLY A 23 5.90 19.68 -28.27
N THR A 24 5.35 20.75 -27.68
CA THR A 24 4.32 21.58 -28.34
C THR A 24 4.88 22.39 -29.52
N LEU A 25 6.06 22.99 -29.38
CA LEU A 25 6.67 23.78 -30.42
C LEU A 25 7.09 22.94 -31.65
N PHE A 26 7.52 21.71 -31.44
CA PHE A 26 8.03 20.84 -32.50
C PHE A 26 7.07 19.71 -32.90
N GLY A 27 5.87 19.66 -32.28
CA GLY A 27 4.83 18.72 -32.63
C GLY A 27 5.13 17.26 -32.28
N SER A 28 6.00 17.00 -31.29
CA SER A 28 6.31 15.64 -30.83
C SER A 28 5.43 15.22 -29.65
N ILE A 29 4.57 14.25 -29.90
CA ILE A 29 3.71 13.64 -28.86
C ILE A 29 4.55 12.80 -27.89
N ALA A 30 5.62 12.15 -28.37
CA ALA A 30 6.51 11.40 -27.50
C ALA A 30 7.21 12.29 -26.44
N ILE A 31 7.66 13.48 -26.83
CA ILE A 31 8.26 14.45 -25.89
C ILE A 31 7.21 14.98 -24.91
N MET A 32 5.98 15.24 -25.37
CA MET A 32 4.88 15.65 -24.50
C MET A 32 4.52 14.54 -23.48
N ALA A 33 4.50 13.29 -23.91
CA ALA A 33 4.29 12.14 -23.06
C ALA A 33 5.34 12.04 -21.95
N ASP A 34 6.61 12.17 -22.33
CA ASP A 34 7.73 12.15 -21.38
C ASP A 34 7.72 13.36 -20.42
N ALA A 35 7.21 14.53 -20.88
CA ALA A 35 6.94 15.68 -20.00
C ALA A 35 5.87 15.38 -18.94
N LEU A 36 4.80 14.68 -19.32
CA LEU A 36 3.72 14.32 -18.41
C LEU A 36 4.14 13.24 -17.41
N ASN A 37 5.08 12.36 -17.78
CA ASN A 37 5.70 11.45 -16.81
C ASN A 37 6.41 12.24 -15.68
N ASN A 38 7.21 13.26 -16.02
CA ASN A 38 7.82 14.12 -15.00
C ASN A 38 6.79 14.92 -14.18
N LEU A 39 5.63 15.25 -14.75
CA LEU A 39 4.53 15.87 -13.99
C LEU A 39 3.92 14.88 -12.99
N SER A 40 3.79 13.61 -13.38
CA SER A 40 3.35 12.53 -12.47
C SER A 40 4.28 12.42 -11.25
N ASP A 41 5.59 12.42 -11.48
CA ASP A 41 6.59 12.37 -10.40
C ASP A 41 6.52 13.60 -9.48
N ALA A 42 6.37 14.80 -10.08
CA ALA A 42 6.22 16.05 -9.31
C ALA A 42 4.92 16.04 -8.51
N SER A 43 3.83 15.51 -9.09
CA SER A 43 2.52 15.44 -8.46
C SER A 43 2.52 14.54 -7.23
N SER A 44 3.18 13.40 -7.28
CA SER A 44 3.36 12.50 -6.13
C SER A 44 4.03 13.22 -4.95
N ASN A 45 5.03 14.07 -5.23
CA ASN A 45 5.71 14.89 -4.20
C ASN A 45 4.81 16.01 -3.66
N ILE A 46 4.00 16.67 -4.52
CA ILE A 46 3.07 17.74 -4.12
C ILE A 46 1.96 17.17 -3.23
N VAL A 47 1.41 16.00 -3.59
CA VAL A 47 0.39 15.32 -2.81
C VAL A 47 0.91 14.97 -1.43
N SER A 48 2.13 14.43 -1.35
CA SER A 48 2.76 14.16 -0.06
C SER A 48 2.87 15.42 0.79
N LEU A 49 3.26 16.57 0.21
CA LEU A 49 3.38 17.83 0.94
C LEU A 49 2.03 18.40 1.40
N ILE A 50 1.02 18.37 0.55
CA ILE A 50 -0.34 18.86 0.89
C ILE A 50 -1.02 17.87 1.84
N GLY A 51 -0.92 16.58 1.55
CA GLY A 51 -1.42 15.50 2.38
C GLY A 51 -0.86 15.58 3.79
N PHE A 52 0.45 15.70 3.96
CA PHE A 52 1.09 15.88 5.28
C PHE A 52 0.59 17.10 6.03
N ARG A 53 0.34 18.23 5.36
CA ARG A 53 -0.20 19.43 6.00
C ARG A 53 -1.66 19.28 6.45
N LEU A 54 -2.48 18.62 5.66
CA LEU A 54 -3.88 18.35 6.00
C LEU A 54 -3.99 17.22 7.02
N ALA A 55 -3.20 16.17 6.83
CA ALA A 55 -3.14 15.01 7.72
C ALA A 55 -2.62 15.35 9.13
N SER A 56 -1.75 16.35 9.26
CA SER A 56 -1.22 16.79 10.56
C SER A 56 -2.22 17.59 11.41
N LYS A 57 -3.44 17.81 10.92
CA LYS A 57 -4.49 18.49 11.69
C LYS A 57 -4.98 17.58 12.82
N ALA A 58 -4.99 18.10 14.03
CA ALA A 58 -5.47 17.36 15.20
C ALA A 58 -6.93 16.90 15.03
N PRO A 59 -7.32 15.80 15.69
CA PRO A 59 -8.71 15.41 15.79
C PRO A 59 -9.61 16.57 16.25
N ASP A 60 -10.80 16.67 15.67
CA ASP A 60 -11.83 17.65 16.03
C ASP A 60 -13.19 16.96 16.23
N ALA A 61 -14.23 17.74 16.53
CA ALA A 61 -15.57 17.19 16.79
C ALA A 61 -16.20 16.51 15.56
N GLU A 62 -15.83 16.92 14.34
CA GLU A 62 -16.33 16.34 13.09
C GLU A 62 -15.51 15.11 12.67
N HIS A 63 -14.22 15.09 13.01
CA HIS A 63 -13.26 14.03 12.67
C HIS A 63 -12.50 13.54 13.92
N PRO A 64 -13.16 12.77 14.80
CA PRO A 64 -12.58 12.34 16.08
C PRO A 64 -11.36 11.41 15.93
N TYR A 65 -11.22 10.73 14.79
CA TYR A 65 -10.05 9.88 14.47
C TYR A 65 -8.93 10.64 13.75
N GLY A 66 -9.03 11.97 13.62
CA GLY A 66 -8.05 12.81 12.94
C GLY A 66 -8.29 12.92 11.44
N HIS A 67 -7.33 13.57 10.79
CA HIS A 67 -7.43 13.97 9.39
C HIS A 67 -6.43 13.25 8.46
N ALA A 68 -5.70 12.25 8.97
CA ALA A 68 -4.60 11.64 8.23
C ALA A 68 -5.02 10.97 6.91
N ARG A 69 -6.28 10.52 6.77
CA ARG A 69 -6.83 10.01 5.51
C ARG A 69 -6.90 11.02 4.36
N TYR A 70 -6.76 12.33 4.64
CA TYR A 70 -6.63 13.32 3.56
C TYR A 70 -5.42 13.08 2.65
N GLU A 71 -4.38 12.42 3.14
CA GLU A 71 -3.24 12.01 2.34
C GLU A 71 -3.66 11.04 1.23
N TYR A 72 -4.42 9.99 1.57
CA TYR A 72 -4.94 9.03 0.59
C TYR A 72 -5.92 9.67 -0.39
N LEU A 73 -6.82 10.54 0.09
CA LEU A 73 -7.77 11.24 -0.79
C LEU A 73 -7.05 12.19 -1.77
N ALA A 74 -6.05 12.91 -1.31
CA ALA A 74 -5.24 13.77 -2.18
C ALA A 74 -4.50 12.93 -3.24
N GLY A 75 -3.89 11.80 -2.83
CA GLY A 75 -3.26 10.84 -3.74
C GLY A 75 -4.22 10.29 -4.79
N LEU A 76 -5.45 9.97 -4.40
CA LEU A 76 -6.48 9.49 -5.31
C LEU A 76 -6.86 10.54 -6.36
N VAL A 77 -7.05 11.81 -5.96
CA VAL A 77 -7.37 12.90 -6.90
C VAL A 77 -6.28 13.07 -7.95
N VAL A 78 -5.01 13.02 -7.53
CA VAL A 78 -3.88 13.14 -8.46
C VAL A 78 -3.78 11.92 -9.38
N SER A 79 -3.91 10.72 -8.85
CA SER A 79 -3.83 9.51 -9.66
C SER A 79 -4.92 9.44 -10.74
N VAL A 80 -6.15 9.85 -10.41
CA VAL A 80 -7.23 9.98 -11.38
C VAL A 80 -6.92 11.03 -12.45
N THR A 81 -6.33 12.16 -12.06
CA THR A 81 -5.89 13.21 -13.00
C THR A 81 -4.81 12.67 -13.95
N ILE A 82 -3.81 11.95 -13.42
CA ILE A 82 -2.76 11.31 -14.23
C ILE A 82 -3.35 10.31 -15.23
N LEU A 83 -4.32 9.49 -14.80
CA LEU A 83 -5.00 8.56 -15.70
C LEU A 83 -5.77 9.28 -16.80
N ALA A 84 -6.49 10.36 -16.49
CA ALA A 84 -7.21 11.15 -17.49
C ALA A 84 -6.26 11.77 -18.54
N ILE A 85 -5.12 12.29 -18.08
CA ILE A 85 -4.06 12.82 -18.97
C ILE A 85 -3.45 11.70 -19.81
N GLY A 86 -3.12 10.56 -19.21
CA GLY A 86 -2.57 9.39 -19.91
C GLY A 86 -3.51 8.86 -21.00
N LEU A 87 -4.83 8.79 -20.73
CA LEU A 87 -5.85 8.41 -21.71
C LEU A 87 -5.93 9.40 -22.88
N SER A 88 -5.92 10.70 -22.59
CA SER A 88 -5.94 11.74 -23.63
C SER A 88 -4.70 11.63 -24.54
N LEU A 89 -3.54 11.49 -23.92
CA LEU A 89 -2.28 11.34 -24.64
C LEU A 89 -2.22 10.03 -25.46
N GLY A 90 -2.73 8.94 -24.92
CA GLY A 90 -2.82 7.66 -25.62
C GLY A 90 -3.70 7.77 -26.87
N LYS A 91 -4.84 8.46 -26.75
CA LYS A 91 -5.74 8.75 -27.89
C LYS A 91 -5.04 9.57 -28.97
N GLU A 92 -4.35 10.65 -28.60
CA GLU A 92 -3.60 11.50 -29.55
C GLU A 92 -2.46 10.72 -30.21
N SER A 93 -1.72 9.92 -29.45
CA SER A 93 -0.62 9.09 -29.93
C SER A 93 -1.10 8.03 -30.95
N ILE A 94 -2.23 7.36 -30.65
CA ILE A 94 -2.87 6.42 -31.60
C ILE A 94 -3.30 7.17 -32.87
N GLY A 95 -3.90 8.35 -32.72
CA GLY A 95 -4.25 9.21 -33.86
C GLY A 95 -3.03 9.51 -34.75
N LYS A 96 -1.88 9.79 -34.15
CA LYS A 96 -0.63 10.06 -34.88
C LYS A 96 -0.03 8.81 -35.51
N VAL A 97 -0.22 7.62 -34.93
CA VAL A 97 0.16 6.35 -35.58
C VAL A 97 -0.67 6.11 -36.83
N LEU A 98 -2.00 6.37 -36.77
CA LEU A 98 -2.92 6.17 -37.88
C LEU A 98 -2.76 7.23 -38.98
N HIS A 99 -2.47 8.47 -38.58
CA HIS A 99 -2.29 9.63 -39.46
C HIS A 99 -0.99 10.34 -39.11
N PRO A 100 0.18 9.81 -39.54
CA PRO A 100 1.48 10.39 -39.22
C PRO A 100 1.58 11.84 -39.64
N THR A 101 1.97 12.71 -38.74
CA THR A 101 2.25 14.12 -39.02
C THR A 101 3.75 14.38 -38.80
N PRO A 102 4.36 15.18 -39.71
CA PRO A 102 5.80 15.46 -39.61
C PRO A 102 6.18 16.05 -38.24
N VAL A 103 7.25 15.51 -37.66
CA VAL A 103 7.87 16.08 -36.48
C VAL A 103 8.96 17.04 -36.90
N ALA A 104 8.84 18.30 -36.53
CA ALA A 104 9.87 19.29 -36.84
C ALA A 104 11.15 18.96 -36.00
N PHE A 105 12.18 18.45 -36.66
CA PHE A 105 13.45 18.22 -36.00
C PHE A 105 14.07 19.56 -35.54
N SER A 106 14.51 19.59 -34.32
CA SER A 106 15.19 20.74 -33.75
C SER A 106 16.33 20.31 -32.79
N TRP A 107 17.48 20.90 -32.98
CA TRP A 107 18.58 20.74 -32.00
C TRP A 107 18.18 21.18 -30.58
N LEU A 108 17.19 22.09 -30.48
CA LEU A 108 16.66 22.50 -29.18
C LEU A 108 15.92 21.33 -28.49
N SER A 109 15.13 20.55 -29.21
CA SER A 109 14.45 19.35 -28.67
C SER A 109 15.48 18.34 -28.17
N VAL A 110 16.52 18.07 -28.98
CA VAL A 110 17.62 17.17 -28.59
C VAL A 110 18.35 17.69 -27.35
N ALA A 111 18.63 18.99 -27.28
CA ALA A 111 19.30 19.61 -26.13
C ALA A 111 18.44 19.52 -24.86
N VAL A 112 17.12 19.73 -24.94
CA VAL A 112 16.18 19.62 -23.81
C VAL A 112 16.14 18.16 -23.29
N LEU A 113 16.03 17.19 -24.19
CA LEU A 113 16.01 15.76 -23.80
C LEU A 113 17.36 15.34 -23.20
N ALA A 114 18.48 15.73 -23.81
CA ALA A 114 19.81 15.43 -23.28
C ALA A 114 20.03 16.08 -21.90
N ALA A 115 19.65 17.35 -21.73
CA ALA A 115 19.68 18.02 -20.44
C ALA A 115 18.80 17.31 -19.39
N SER A 116 17.61 16.82 -19.78
CA SER A 116 16.73 16.03 -18.92
C SER A 116 17.42 14.75 -18.45
N ILE A 117 18.05 14.01 -19.34
CA ILE A 117 18.81 12.79 -19.00
C ILE A 117 19.92 13.11 -17.98
N LEU A 118 20.69 14.17 -18.21
CA LEU A 118 21.75 14.57 -17.29
C LEU A 118 21.24 14.95 -15.91
N VAL A 119 20.14 15.73 -15.84
CA VAL A 119 19.51 16.12 -14.58
C VAL A 119 18.97 14.87 -13.84
N LYS A 120 18.29 13.96 -14.53
CA LYS A 120 17.78 12.71 -13.91
C LYS A 120 18.92 11.79 -13.45
N LEU A 121 20.01 11.67 -14.19
CA LEU A 121 21.21 10.94 -13.73
C LEU A 121 21.80 11.56 -12.47
N TRP A 122 21.91 12.91 -12.43
CA TRP A 122 22.38 13.61 -11.25
C TRP A 122 21.42 13.39 -10.06
N MET A 123 20.11 13.51 -10.27
CA MET A 123 19.09 13.26 -9.23
C MET A 123 19.20 11.83 -8.68
N SER A 124 19.33 10.83 -9.56
CA SER A 124 19.50 9.43 -9.15
C SER A 124 20.74 9.25 -8.28
N GLY A 125 21.89 9.79 -8.71
CA GLY A 125 23.15 9.73 -7.93
C GLY A 125 23.06 10.47 -6.60
N PHE A 126 22.43 11.63 -6.58
CA PHE A 126 22.23 12.45 -5.38
C PHE A 126 21.32 11.75 -4.36
N ASN A 127 20.11 11.33 -4.79
CA ASN A 127 19.15 10.66 -3.92
C ASN A 127 19.70 9.34 -3.38
N ARG A 128 20.44 8.57 -4.22
CA ARG A 128 21.08 7.34 -3.77
C ARG A 128 22.12 7.59 -2.66
N LYS A 129 22.99 8.58 -2.82
CA LYS A 129 24.00 8.91 -1.80
C LYS A 129 23.36 9.40 -0.50
N VAL A 130 22.38 10.29 -0.61
CA VAL A 130 21.68 10.82 0.59
C VAL A 130 20.86 9.70 1.24
N GLY A 131 20.12 8.88 0.47
CA GLY A 131 19.34 7.76 0.97
C GLY A 131 20.18 6.75 1.76
N GLN A 132 21.37 6.39 1.23
CA GLN A 132 22.32 5.52 1.92
C GLN A 132 22.86 6.12 3.21
N LEU A 133 23.13 7.43 3.22
CA LEU A 133 23.68 8.12 4.39
C LEU A 133 22.69 8.23 5.56
N ILE A 134 21.39 8.37 5.27
CA ILE A 134 20.35 8.55 6.30
C ILE A 134 19.46 7.33 6.47
N GLY A 135 19.74 6.20 5.78
CA GLY A 135 18.93 4.97 5.84
C GLY A 135 17.50 5.17 5.33
N SER A 136 17.28 6.00 4.30
CA SER A 136 15.93 6.32 3.79
C SER A 136 15.59 5.48 2.56
N GLU A 137 14.72 4.49 2.73
CA GLU A 137 14.19 3.67 1.62
C GLU A 137 13.45 4.52 0.58
N THR A 138 12.72 5.56 1.00
CA THR A 138 12.02 6.49 0.11
C THR A 138 12.97 7.21 -0.85
N LEU A 139 14.14 7.66 -0.38
CA LEU A 139 15.13 8.29 -1.25
C LEU A 139 15.81 7.28 -2.18
N LEU A 140 15.99 6.04 -1.74
CA LEU A 140 16.52 4.97 -2.60
C LEU A 140 15.50 4.60 -3.70
N ALA A 141 14.22 4.54 -3.38
CA ALA A 141 13.15 4.37 -4.37
C ALA A 141 13.12 5.52 -5.38
N THR A 142 13.14 6.78 -4.93
CA THR A 142 13.21 7.96 -5.81
C THR A 142 14.46 7.96 -6.70
N ALA A 143 15.58 7.43 -6.22
CA ALA A 143 16.78 7.25 -7.04
C ALA A 143 16.60 6.22 -8.14
N ALA A 144 15.88 5.12 -7.87
CA ALA A 144 15.53 4.10 -8.85
C ALA A 144 14.56 4.64 -9.90
N ASP A 145 13.53 5.39 -9.50
CA ASP A 145 12.57 6.05 -10.39
C ASP A 145 13.29 7.01 -11.35
N SER A 146 14.16 7.87 -10.82
CA SER A 146 14.97 8.78 -11.64
C SER A 146 15.83 8.03 -12.68
N ARG A 147 16.25 6.81 -12.38
CA ARG A 147 17.00 5.97 -13.31
C ARG A 147 16.11 5.36 -14.40
N ASN A 148 14.88 4.98 -14.06
CA ASN A 148 13.88 4.53 -15.02
C ASN A 148 13.52 5.66 -16.00
N ASP A 149 13.40 6.89 -15.52
CA ASP A 149 13.15 8.07 -16.34
C ASP A 149 14.28 8.35 -17.33
N VAL A 150 15.52 8.08 -16.97
CA VAL A 150 16.64 8.16 -17.92
C VAL A 150 16.42 7.19 -19.08
N LEU A 151 15.94 5.98 -18.82
CA LEU A 151 15.68 4.99 -19.87
C LEU A 151 14.54 5.43 -20.79
N THR A 152 13.43 5.92 -20.23
CA THR A 152 12.28 6.39 -21.01
C THR A 152 12.62 7.63 -21.84
N THR A 153 13.27 8.63 -21.25
CA THR A 153 13.70 9.84 -21.97
C THR A 153 14.74 9.53 -23.04
N SER A 154 15.66 8.56 -22.79
CA SER A 154 16.64 8.11 -23.79
C SER A 154 15.97 7.43 -24.98
N ALA A 155 14.92 6.63 -24.74
CA ALA A 155 14.15 6.00 -25.81
C ALA A 155 13.39 7.05 -26.66
N VAL A 156 12.81 8.08 -26.01
CA VAL A 156 12.18 9.21 -26.70
C VAL A 156 13.20 10.00 -27.52
N LEU A 157 14.38 10.28 -26.98
CA LEU A 157 15.46 10.95 -27.70
C LEU A 157 15.89 10.14 -28.93
N LEU A 158 16.07 8.84 -28.77
CA LEU A 158 16.44 7.95 -29.86
C LEU A 158 15.35 7.95 -30.95
N ALA A 159 14.09 7.85 -30.57
CA ALA A 159 12.97 7.93 -31.53
C ALA A 159 12.95 9.26 -32.27
N THR A 160 13.14 10.39 -31.59
CA THR A 160 13.20 11.72 -32.21
C THR A 160 14.33 11.82 -33.23
N VAL A 161 15.52 11.30 -32.91
CA VAL A 161 16.66 11.28 -33.84
C VAL A 161 16.38 10.34 -35.04
N LEU A 162 15.83 9.15 -34.78
CA LEU A 162 15.48 8.20 -35.84
C LEU A 162 14.38 8.76 -36.77
N CYS A 163 13.35 9.42 -36.26
CA CYS A 163 12.35 10.11 -37.08
C CYS A 163 13.01 11.12 -38.03
N SER A 164 13.96 11.91 -37.51
CA SER A 164 14.68 12.89 -38.31
C SER A 164 15.57 12.29 -39.40
N LEU A 165 16.22 11.16 -39.12
CA LEU A 165 17.15 10.51 -40.06
C LEU A 165 16.43 9.67 -41.11
N THR A 166 15.31 9.02 -40.74
CA THR A 166 14.61 8.07 -41.62
C THR A 166 13.37 8.68 -42.28
N GLY A 167 12.84 9.79 -41.76
CA GLY A 167 11.53 10.35 -42.18
C GLY A 167 10.33 9.51 -41.75
N TRP A 168 10.52 8.57 -40.80
CA TRP A 168 9.46 7.70 -40.30
C TRP A 168 8.73 8.35 -39.10
N ASP A 169 7.85 9.32 -39.40
CA ASP A 169 7.09 10.07 -38.38
C ASP A 169 6.20 9.18 -37.51
N ILE A 170 5.88 7.96 -37.94
CA ILE A 170 5.14 6.96 -37.17
C ILE A 170 5.84 6.58 -35.85
N LEU A 171 7.18 6.67 -35.80
CA LEU A 171 7.95 6.33 -34.63
C LEU A 171 7.63 7.22 -33.42
N ASP A 172 7.36 8.51 -33.65
CA ASP A 172 6.95 9.42 -32.58
C ASP A 172 5.59 9.02 -32.00
N GLY A 173 4.62 8.66 -32.86
CA GLY A 173 3.32 8.14 -32.41
C GLY A 173 3.45 6.83 -31.62
N LEU A 174 4.28 5.89 -32.08
CA LEU A 174 4.51 4.62 -31.38
C LEU A 174 5.17 4.84 -30.02
N MET A 175 6.16 5.71 -29.92
CA MET A 175 6.77 6.07 -28.65
C MET A 175 5.77 6.78 -27.72
N GLY A 176 4.94 7.68 -28.27
CA GLY A 176 3.86 8.30 -27.51
C GLY A 176 2.88 7.27 -26.91
N VAL A 177 2.49 6.25 -27.68
CA VAL A 177 1.65 5.14 -27.18
C VAL A 177 2.37 4.36 -26.07
N ALA A 178 3.66 4.04 -26.26
CA ALA A 178 4.42 3.30 -25.26
C ALA A 178 4.52 4.07 -23.92
N VAL A 179 4.83 5.37 -23.98
CA VAL A 179 4.91 6.22 -22.78
C VAL A 179 3.52 6.43 -22.16
N ALA A 180 2.47 6.63 -22.94
CA ALA A 180 1.10 6.75 -22.45
C ALA A 180 0.67 5.45 -21.73
N ALA A 181 1.00 4.29 -22.27
CA ALA A 181 0.73 2.99 -21.62
C ALA A 181 1.47 2.87 -20.29
N PHE A 182 2.71 3.32 -20.22
CA PHE A 182 3.49 3.36 -18.99
C PHE A 182 2.87 4.30 -17.94
N ILE A 183 2.44 5.51 -18.35
CA ILE A 183 1.74 6.47 -17.46
C ILE A 183 0.45 5.86 -16.92
N LEU A 184 -0.34 5.19 -17.77
CA LEU A 184 -1.58 4.54 -17.35
C LEU A 184 -1.33 3.40 -16.37
N TRP A 185 -0.31 2.59 -16.61
CA TRP A 185 0.08 1.50 -15.71
C TRP A 185 0.55 2.03 -14.34
N SER A 186 1.40 3.05 -14.34
CA SER A 186 1.88 3.71 -13.12
C SER A 186 0.73 4.42 -12.37
N GLY A 187 -0.11 5.17 -13.11
CA GLY A 187 -1.28 5.83 -12.53
C GLY A 187 -2.29 4.86 -11.91
N TRP A 188 -2.49 3.69 -12.51
CA TRP A 188 -3.32 2.63 -11.92
C TRP A 188 -2.73 2.06 -10.63
N GLY A 189 -1.40 1.86 -10.59
CA GLY A 189 -0.70 1.51 -9.36
C GLY A 189 -0.98 2.51 -8.25
N LEU A 190 -0.82 3.80 -8.54
CA LEU A 190 -1.07 4.88 -7.56
C LEU A 190 -2.54 4.93 -7.09
N VAL A 191 -3.52 4.69 -7.98
CA VAL A 191 -4.95 4.54 -7.58
C VAL A 191 -5.11 3.41 -6.59
N ARG A 192 -4.52 2.25 -6.88
CA ARG A 192 -4.60 1.07 -6.01
C ARG A 192 -3.99 1.34 -4.64
N ASP A 193 -2.80 1.92 -4.61
CA ASP A 193 -2.04 2.20 -3.38
C ASP A 193 -2.74 3.23 -2.49
N THR A 194 -3.49 4.17 -3.08
CA THR A 194 -4.24 5.17 -2.34
C THR A 194 -5.65 4.71 -1.95
N LEU A 195 -6.26 3.83 -2.73
CA LEU A 195 -7.62 3.33 -2.49
C LEU A 195 -7.63 2.14 -1.52
N SER A 196 -6.62 1.26 -1.59
CA SER A 196 -6.54 0.04 -0.76
C SER A 196 -6.63 0.34 0.74
N PRO A 197 -5.85 1.29 1.31
CA PRO A 197 -5.96 1.66 2.72
C PRO A 197 -7.33 2.26 3.10
N LEU A 198 -7.99 2.97 2.16
CA LEU A 198 -9.32 3.53 2.40
C LEU A 198 -10.40 2.44 2.50
N LEU A 199 -10.24 1.34 1.76
CA LEU A 199 -11.15 0.18 1.77
C LEU A 199 -10.90 -0.76 2.96
N GLY A 200 -9.76 -0.62 3.64
CA GLY A 200 -9.34 -1.51 4.72
C GLY A 200 -8.35 -2.56 4.21
N GLU A 201 -7.09 -2.17 4.14
CA GLU A 201 -6.00 -3.07 3.75
C GLU A 201 -5.64 -4.01 4.90
N THR A 202 -5.25 -5.24 4.54
CA THR A 202 -4.71 -6.20 5.51
C THR A 202 -3.43 -5.63 6.14
N PRO A 203 -3.29 -5.65 7.49
CA PRO A 203 -2.07 -5.18 8.14
C PRO A 203 -0.84 -5.97 7.67
N SER A 204 0.32 -5.34 7.75
CA SER A 204 1.56 -6.02 7.37
C SER A 204 1.84 -7.21 8.29
N PRO A 205 2.41 -8.31 7.76
CA PRO A 205 2.78 -9.46 8.58
C PRO A 205 3.67 -9.10 9.76
N GLU A 206 4.57 -8.12 9.58
CA GLU A 206 5.49 -7.63 10.61
C GLU A 206 4.74 -6.96 11.77
N LEU A 207 3.68 -6.18 11.45
CA LEU A 207 2.84 -5.55 12.47
C LEU A 207 2.05 -6.60 13.26
N VAL A 208 1.49 -7.59 12.57
CA VAL A 208 0.75 -8.69 13.22
C VAL A 208 1.65 -9.45 14.17
N GLU A 209 2.84 -9.85 13.70
CA GLU A 209 3.83 -10.56 14.52
C GLU A 209 4.30 -9.72 15.72
N HIS A 210 4.52 -8.41 15.52
CA HIS A 210 4.90 -7.51 16.61
C HIS A 210 3.81 -7.40 17.67
N ILE A 211 2.54 -7.30 17.27
CA ILE A 211 1.40 -7.26 18.20
C ILE A 211 1.34 -8.57 18.98
N GLU A 212 1.40 -9.70 18.30
CA GLU A 212 1.34 -11.02 18.92
C GLU A 212 2.47 -11.23 19.92
N GLN A 213 3.72 -10.97 19.52
CA GLN A 213 4.88 -11.11 20.40
C GLN A 213 4.80 -10.20 21.64
N THR A 214 4.30 -8.97 21.46
CA THR A 214 4.14 -8.01 22.55
C THR A 214 3.09 -8.50 23.53
N VAL A 215 1.89 -8.85 23.07
CA VAL A 215 0.78 -9.32 23.90
C VAL A 215 1.17 -10.60 24.64
N MET A 216 1.76 -11.57 23.95
CA MET A 216 2.17 -12.86 24.53
C MET A 216 3.34 -12.73 25.52
N SER A 217 4.03 -11.60 25.55
CA SER A 217 5.11 -11.37 26.54
C SER A 217 4.62 -11.05 27.94
N TYR A 218 3.35 -10.72 28.10
CA TYR A 218 2.77 -10.34 29.40
C TYR A 218 2.38 -11.55 30.24
N PRO A 219 2.60 -11.49 31.56
CA PRO A 219 2.31 -12.61 32.45
C PRO A 219 0.80 -12.86 32.55
N GLY A 220 0.42 -14.13 32.52
CA GLY A 220 -0.98 -14.57 32.62
C GLY A 220 -1.74 -14.60 31.32
N VAL A 221 -1.20 -14.06 30.23
CA VAL A 221 -1.80 -14.18 28.88
C VAL A 221 -1.60 -15.61 28.37
N LEU A 222 -2.69 -16.24 27.93
CA LEU A 222 -2.71 -17.59 27.38
C LEU A 222 -2.68 -17.59 25.86
N GLY A 223 -3.31 -16.58 25.23
CA GLY A 223 -3.43 -16.46 23.79
C GLY A 223 -4.06 -15.13 23.39
N MET A 224 -4.05 -14.88 22.08
CA MET A 224 -4.81 -13.78 21.46
C MET A 224 -5.46 -14.26 20.16
N HIS A 225 -6.58 -13.64 19.80
CA HIS A 225 -7.30 -13.90 18.55
C HIS A 225 -8.12 -12.69 18.10
N ASP A 226 -8.79 -12.81 16.96
CA ASP A 226 -9.67 -11.80 16.35
C ASP A 226 -9.02 -10.41 16.22
N LEU A 227 -7.72 -10.38 15.86
CA LEU A 227 -7.00 -9.13 15.61
C LEU A 227 -7.59 -8.41 14.40
N MET A 228 -8.10 -7.20 14.64
CA MET A 228 -8.50 -6.27 13.58
C MET A 228 -7.67 -5.00 13.69
N VAL A 229 -7.11 -4.56 12.56
CA VAL A 229 -6.37 -3.30 12.49
C VAL A 229 -7.06 -2.37 11.50
N HIS A 230 -7.34 -1.15 11.96
CA HIS A 230 -7.95 -0.10 11.16
C HIS A 230 -6.94 1.01 10.88
N ASP A 231 -6.70 1.30 9.61
CA ASP A 231 -5.83 2.39 9.18
C ASP A 231 -6.65 3.66 8.93
N TYR A 232 -6.32 4.71 9.68
CA TYR A 232 -6.88 6.06 9.51
C TYR A 232 -5.88 7.03 8.89
N GLY A 233 -4.80 6.54 8.32
CA GLY A 233 -3.74 7.29 7.67
C GLY A 233 -2.38 7.07 8.33
N PRO A 234 -1.29 7.53 7.71
CA PRO A 234 0.05 7.28 8.18
C PRO A 234 0.27 7.68 9.64
N GLY A 235 0.66 6.69 10.47
CA GLY A 235 0.88 6.88 11.91
C GLY A 235 -0.39 7.01 12.76
N HIS A 236 -1.57 6.72 12.21
CA HIS A 236 -2.85 6.72 12.91
C HIS A 236 -3.57 5.39 12.69
N GLN A 237 -3.17 4.39 13.46
CA GLN A 237 -3.76 3.06 13.41
C GLN A 237 -4.46 2.74 14.74
N PHE A 238 -5.55 1.99 14.64
CA PHE A 238 -6.32 1.47 15.76
C PHE A 238 -6.38 -0.05 15.61
N ALA A 239 -6.19 -0.76 16.70
CA ALA A 239 -6.33 -2.21 16.71
C ALA A 239 -7.34 -2.63 17.78
N SER A 240 -8.06 -3.69 17.49
CA SER A 240 -8.84 -4.42 18.48
C SER A 240 -8.50 -5.89 18.40
N LEU A 241 -8.44 -6.53 19.55
CA LEU A 241 -8.13 -7.95 19.67
C LEU A 241 -8.72 -8.54 20.94
N HIS A 242 -8.79 -9.84 20.99
CA HIS A 242 -9.16 -10.60 22.17
C HIS A 242 -7.91 -11.16 22.85
N VAL A 243 -7.85 -11.08 24.17
CA VAL A 243 -6.76 -11.66 24.96
C VAL A 243 -7.33 -12.61 26.00
N GLU A 244 -6.75 -13.78 26.00
CA GLU A 244 -7.18 -14.92 26.81
C GLU A 244 -6.42 -14.99 28.12
N PHE A 245 -7.16 -15.14 29.21
CA PHE A 245 -6.63 -15.38 30.55
C PHE A 245 -7.31 -16.61 31.17
N PRO A 246 -6.65 -17.28 32.14
CA PRO A 246 -7.34 -18.30 32.94
C PRO A 246 -8.61 -17.71 33.59
N ALA A 247 -9.72 -18.44 33.54
CA ALA A 247 -11.00 -17.98 34.10
C ALA A 247 -10.95 -17.75 35.63
N GLU A 248 -9.96 -18.35 36.28
CA GLU A 248 -9.68 -18.21 37.71
C GLU A 248 -8.88 -16.94 38.05
N THR A 249 -8.39 -16.22 37.02
CA THR A 249 -7.65 -14.96 37.24
C THR A 249 -8.59 -13.89 37.80
N ASP A 250 -8.13 -13.22 38.85
CA ASP A 250 -8.88 -12.09 39.42
C ASP A 250 -9.12 -11.01 38.36
N PRO A 251 -10.38 -10.58 38.12
CA PRO A 251 -10.70 -9.63 37.04
C PRO A 251 -9.95 -8.31 37.13
N LEU A 252 -9.66 -7.80 38.33
CA LEU A 252 -8.90 -6.57 38.52
C LEU A 252 -7.43 -6.77 38.12
N SER A 253 -6.87 -7.93 38.42
CA SER A 253 -5.49 -8.27 38.01
C SER A 253 -5.37 -8.44 36.49
N ALA A 254 -6.35 -9.08 35.85
CA ALA A 254 -6.40 -9.20 34.39
C ALA A 254 -6.55 -7.83 33.72
N HIS A 255 -7.43 -6.98 34.26
CA HIS A 255 -7.62 -5.60 33.78
C HIS A 255 -6.33 -4.78 33.87
N ASP A 256 -5.58 -4.87 34.96
CA ASP A 256 -4.30 -4.16 35.11
C ASP A 256 -3.27 -4.58 34.06
N VAL A 257 -3.19 -5.87 33.76
CA VAL A 257 -2.33 -6.38 32.67
C VAL A 257 -2.78 -5.82 31.32
N ILE A 258 -4.07 -5.87 31.01
CA ILE A 258 -4.65 -5.33 29.77
C ILE A 258 -4.35 -3.84 29.61
N ASP A 259 -4.62 -3.04 30.66
CA ASP A 259 -4.35 -1.60 30.64
C ASP A 259 -2.86 -1.28 30.43
N ASN A 260 -1.96 -2.14 30.95
CA ASN A 260 -0.53 -2.00 30.69
C ASN A 260 -0.15 -2.34 29.25
N ILE A 261 -0.75 -3.36 28.64
CA ILE A 261 -0.56 -3.69 27.22
C ILE A 261 -1.03 -2.51 26.34
N GLU A 262 -2.24 -2.01 26.55
CA GLU A 262 -2.80 -0.88 25.78
C GLU A 262 -1.94 0.38 25.90
N ARG A 263 -1.44 0.69 27.11
CA ARG A 263 -0.55 1.83 27.36
C ARG A 263 0.82 1.66 26.70
N ASP A 264 1.35 0.46 26.66
CA ASP A 264 2.63 0.20 26.05
C ASP A 264 2.58 0.37 24.54
N PHE A 265 1.56 -0.14 23.87
CA PHE A 265 1.33 0.10 22.43
C PHE A 265 1.16 1.61 22.13
N LEU A 266 0.38 2.31 22.95
CA LEU A 266 0.19 3.75 22.73
C LEU A 266 1.50 4.54 22.89
N LYS A 267 2.34 4.20 23.87
CA LYS A 267 3.58 4.92 24.16
C LYS A 267 4.73 4.58 23.22
N LYS A 268 4.88 3.30 22.86
CA LYS A 268 6.03 2.80 22.09
C LYS A 268 5.80 2.87 20.59
N ASP A 269 4.57 2.52 20.16
CA ASP A 269 4.23 2.31 18.76
C ASP A 269 3.25 3.36 18.21
N ASN A 270 2.73 4.25 19.07
CA ASN A 270 1.64 5.18 18.75
C ASN A 270 0.40 4.44 18.20
N LEU A 271 0.19 3.19 18.60
CA LEU A 271 -0.92 2.33 18.22
C LEU A 271 -1.97 2.34 19.33
N GLN A 272 -3.17 2.79 19.04
CA GLN A 272 -4.28 2.70 19.99
C GLN A 272 -4.91 1.32 19.89
N VAL A 273 -4.74 0.53 20.94
CA VAL A 273 -5.28 -0.84 21.03
C VAL A 273 -6.46 -0.85 21.99
N THR A 274 -7.47 -1.62 21.66
CA THR A 274 -8.59 -1.96 22.55
C THR A 274 -8.65 -3.48 22.68
N ILE A 275 -8.62 -3.96 23.91
CA ILE A 275 -8.53 -5.39 24.20
C ILE A 275 -9.83 -5.89 24.83
N HIS A 276 -10.40 -6.91 24.22
CA HIS A 276 -11.47 -7.68 24.83
C HIS A 276 -10.87 -8.80 25.71
N TYR A 277 -11.32 -8.87 26.95
CA TYR A 277 -10.91 -9.88 27.91
C TYR A 277 -11.73 -11.16 27.74
N ASP A 278 -11.05 -12.28 27.48
CA ASP A 278 -11.66 -13.61 27.39
C ASP A 278 -11.19 -14.53 28.51
N PRO A 279 -12.05 -14.83 29.51
CA PRO A 279 -11.76 -15.80 30.54
C PRO A 279 -11.89 -17.22 29.98
N ILE A 280 -10.76 -17.93 29.84
CA ILE A 280 -10.71 -19.30 29.32
C ILE A 280 -10.72 -20.32 30.45
N VAL A 281 -11.64 -21.29 30.38
CA VAL A 281 -11.64 -22.43 31.29
C VAL A 281 -10.58 -23.42 30.83
N THR A 282 -9.48 -23.50 31.59
CA THR A 282 -8.32 -24.33 31.25
C THR A 282 -8.41 -25.75 31.82
N SER A 283 -9.15 -25.91 32.91
CA SER A 283 -9.32 -27.20 33.61
C SER A 283 -10.73 -27.67 33.45
N ASP A 284 -11.07 -28.65 32.57
CA ASP A 284 -12.25 -29.41 32.92
C ASP A 284 -12.63 -30.62 32.10
N ALA A 285 -13.41 -31.47 32.76
CA ALA A 285 -14.17 -32.56 32.17
C ALA A 285 -15.13 -32.10 31.06
N GLN A 286 -15.66 -30.86 31.17
CA GLN A 286 -16.57 -30.29 30.16
C GLN A 286 -15.85 -30.02 28.84
N VAL A 287 -14.64 -29.45 28.87
CA VAL A 287 -13.79 -29.24 27.68
C VAL A 287 -13.50 -30.59 27.02
N GLY A 288 -13.20 -31.62 27.80
CA GLY A 288 -12.95 -32.97 27.30
C GLY A 288 -14.17 -33.59 26.59
N VAL A 289 -15.37 -33.41 27.15
CA VAL A 289 -16.63 -33.89 26.54
C VAL A 289 -16.92 -33.13 25.24
N LEU A 290 -16.79 -31.80 25.24
CA LEU A 290 -17.01 -30.99 24.03
C LEU A 290 -15.98 -31.31 22.94
N ARG A 291 -14.70 -31.45 23.32
CA ARG A 291 -13.64 -31.87 22.39
C ARG A 291 -13.98 -33.18 21.72
N SER A 292 -14.45 -34.17 22.50
CA SER A 292 -14.81 -35.49 21.95
C SER A 292 -15.98 -35.38 20.95
N ARG A 293 -17.01 -34.59 21.25
CA ARG A 293 -18.15 -34.35 20.36
C ARG A 293 -17.76 -33.66 19.05
N LEU A 294 -16.93 -32.60 19.16
CA LEU A 294 -16.43 -31.85 18.01
C LEU A 294 -15.52 -32.70 17.12
N MET A 295 -14.63 -33.48 17.73
CA MET A 295 -13.77 -34.43 17.01
C MET A 295 -14.58 -35.54 16.31
N GLU A 296 -15.62 -36.04 16.95
CA GLU A 296 -16.54 -37.04 16.32
C GLU A 296 -17.28 -36.41 15.14
N LYS A 297 -17.77 -35.15 15.30
CA LYS A 297 -18.50 -34.44 14.22
C LYS A 297 -17.56 -34.18 13.04
N VAL A 298 -16.37 -33.62 13.27
CA VAL A 298 -15.38 -33.33 12.22
C VAL A 298 -15.00 -34.61 11.45
N ARG A 299 -14.74 -35.70 12.13
CA ARG A 299 -14.39 -37.00 11.51
C ARG A 299 -15.54 -37.65 10.74
N ARG A 300 -16.80 -37.31 11.05
CA ARG A 300 -17.96 -37.69 10.25
C ARG A 300 -18.06 -36.93 8.95
N ILE A 301 -17.59 -35.67 8.91
CA ILE A 301 -17.53 -34.88 7.69
C ILE A 301 -16.40 -35.43 6.81
N ASP A 302 -15.19 -35.51 7.35
CA ASP A 302 -14.05 -36.12 6.69
C ASP A 302 -13.06 -36.69 7.73
N PRO A 303 -12.69 -38.01 7.63
CA PRO A 303 -11.76 -38.64 8.58
C PRO A 303 -10.37 -38.03 8.63
N GLN A 304 -9.96 -37.25 7.63
CA GLN A 304 -8.64 -36.60 7.55
C GLN A 304 -8.58 -35.28 8.33
N LEU A 305 -9.72 -34.73 8.72
CA LEU A 305 -9.80 -33.48 9.46
C LEU A 305 -9.53 -33.69 10.96
N SER A 306 -8.95 -32.69 11.59
CA SER A 306 -8.73 -32.67 13.03
C SER A 306 -8.98 -31.29 13.63
N ILE A 307 -9.13 -31.24 14.96
CA ILE A 307 -9.33 -30.02 15.74
C ILE A 307 -8.17 -29.88 16.70
N HIS A 308 -7.61 -28.67 16.77
CA HIS A 308 -6.61 -28.27 17.74
C HIS A 308 -7.07 -27.06 18.54
N ASP A 309 -6.39 -26.76 19.61
CA ASP A 309 -6.53 -25.56 20.47
C ASP A 309 -7.97 -25.22 20.87
N LEU A 310 -8.76 -26.25 21.24
CA LEU A 310 -10.12 -26.05 21.74
C LEU A 310 -10.10 -25.25 23.06
N ARG A 311 -10.77 -24.12 23.05
CA ARG A 311 -10.94 -23.20 24.17
C ARG A 311 -12.42 -22.87 24.36
N ILE A 312 -12.83 -22.59 25.59
CA ILE A 312 -14.20 -22.25 25.91
C ILE A 312 -14.21 -20.99 26.75
N VAL A 313 -14.96 -20.00 26.28
CA VAL A 313 -15.28 -18.78 27.03
C VAL A 313 -16.74 -18.87 27.52
N PRO A 314 -16.95 -19.24 28.79
CA PRO A 314 -18.29 -19.40 29.32
C PRO A 314 -18.98 -18.06 29.57
N GLY A 315 -20.26 -17.95 29.27
CA GLY A 315 -21.11 -16.80 29.59
C GLY A 315 -22.48 -17.26 30.13
N GLU A 316 -23.22 -16.38 30.80
CA GLU A 316 -24.55 -16.69 31.34
C GLU A 316 -25.59 -16.94 30.24
N THR A 317 -25.48 -16.28 29.10
CA THR A 317 -26.46 -16.35 28.00
C THR A 317 -25.98 -17.22 26.84
N HIS A 318 -24.68 -17.31 26.63
CA HIS A 318 -24.05 -18.09 25.55
C HIS A 318 -22.62 -18.46 25.98
N THR A 319 -22.06 -19.44 25.27
CA THR A 319 -20.66 -19.87 25.47
C THR A 319 -19.98 -19.81 24.13
N ASN A 320 -18.87 -19.06 24.05
CA ASN A 320 -18.04 -19.06 22.85
C ASN A 320 -17.12 -20.28 22.87
N VAL A 321 -17.05 -20.94 21.72
CA VAL A 321 -16.19 -22.12 21.50
C VAL A 321 -15.22 -21.77 20.37
N LEU A 322 -13.94 -21.69 20.71
CA LEU A 322 -12.86 -21.40 19.76
C LEU A 322 -12.05 -22.67 19.53
N PHE A 323 -11.76 -22.96 18.28
CA PHE A 323 -10.91 -24.10 17.92
C PHE A 323 -10.34 -23.95 16.53
N ASP A 324 -9.17 -24.53 16.31
CA ASP A 324 -8.53 -24.60 15.00
C ASP A 324 -8.99 -25.85 14.27
N LEU A 325 -9.54 -25.67 13.06
CA LEU A 325 -9.86 -26.77 12.16
C LEU A 325 -8.69 -26.99 11.19
N VAL A 326 -8.04 -28.15 11.30
CA VAL A 326 -6.86 -28.46 10.51
C VAL A 326 -7.22 -29.26 9.29
N PHE A 327 -6.91 -28.72 8.12
CA PHE A 327 -7.01 -29.37 6.83
C PHE A 327 -5.64 -29.96 6.43
N PRO A 328 -5.57 -31.22 6.02
CA PRO A 328 -4.31 -31.80 5.57
C PRO A 328 -3.80 -31.15 4.28
N ALA A 329 -2.50 -31.20 4.06
CA ALA A 329 -1.89 -30.70 2.82
C ALA A 329 -2.49 -31.42 1.61
N GLY A 330 -3.01 -30.66 0.64
CA GLY A 330 -3.67 -31.19 -0.54
C GLY A 330 -5.14 -31.56 -0.36
N TYR A 331 -5.80 -31.09 0.70
CA TYR A 331 -7.24 -31.26 0.87
C TYR A 331 -8.01 -30.69 -0.31
N THR A 332 -8.87 -31.53 -0.93
CA THR A 332 -9.63 -31.18 -2.15
C THR A 332 -11.10 -30.85 -1.89
N GLY A 333 -11.58 -31.02 -0.66
CA GLY A 333 -12.95 -30.70 -0.28
C GLY A 333 -13.20 -29.20 -0.16
N ASP A 334 -14.47 -28.79 -0.10
CA ASP A 334 -14.86 -27.40 0.12
C ASP A 334 -14.67 -27.02 1.59
N GLN A 335 -13.60 -26.29 1.88
CA GLN A 335 -13.25 -25.82 3.22
C GLN A 335 -14.35 -24.93 3.82
N ASN A 336 -14.99 -24.08 3.01
CA ASN A 336 -16.05 -23.17 3.48
C ASN A 336 -17.31 -23.95 3.87
N ALA A 337 -17.65 -25.01 3.14
CA ALA A 337 -18.78 -25.88 3.50
C ALA A 337 -18.53 -26.61 4.83
N VAL A 338 -17.31 -27.10 5.05
CA VAL A 338 -16.93 -27.74 6.33
C VAL A 338 -17.01 -26.76 7.49
N LEU A 339 -16.47 -25.54 7.31
CA LEU A 339 -16.55 -24.47 8.32
C LEU A 339 -18.01 -24.14 8.66
N ALA A 340 -18.86 -23.93 7.65
CA ALA A 340 -20.28 -23.64 7.85
C ALA A 340 -21.00 -24.77 8.60
N GLU A 341 -20.70 -26.03 8.29
CA GLU A 341 -21.27 -27.17 8.98
C GLU A 341 -20.81 -27.28 10.44
N MET A 342 -19.54 -26.97 10.72
CA MET A 342 -19.02 -26.95 12.08
C MET A 342 -19.61 -25.80 12.89
N CYS A 343 -19.69 -24.60 12.35
CA CYS A 343 -20.33 -23.44 13.01
C CYS A 343 -21.82 -23.66 13.29
N SER A 344 -22.52 -24.44 12.48
CA SER A 344 -23.93 -24.77 12.73
C SER A 344 -24.13 -25.84 13.78
N PHE A 345 -23.08 -26.59 14.12
CA PHE A 345 -23.12 -27.67 15.11
C PHE A 345 -22.83 -27.16 16.54
N VAL A 346 -22.04 -26.09 16.67
CA VAL A 346 -21.68 -25.45 17.95
C VAL A 346 -22.80 -24.54 18.41
#